data_613cf7788e79e2f6f2ba8f9e30dfd770
#
_entry.id   613cf7788e79e2f6f2ba8f9e30dfd770
#
_cell.length_a   1.000
_cell.length_b   1.000
_cell.length_c   1.000
_cell.angle_alpha   90.00
_cell.angle_beta   90.00
_cell.angle_gamma   90.00
#
_symmetry.space_group_name_H-M   'P 1'
#
loop_
_entity.id
_entity.type
_entity.pdbx_description
1 polymer ?
#
loop_
_entity_poly.entity_id
_entity_poly.type
_entity_poly.pdbx_seq_one_letter_code
_entity_poly.pdbx_strand_id
1 'polypeptide(L)'
;MLKVLSLILGISLFFNAYAEEFVIERSYSTTFVKTNKNCTLAKYKKICLGYINFLAGRFENSQLQRFNADIDYEDNLAIIDIPHATQKLSVDFRPVSKINLITIITHVETEDVLGKDNFIETVNFNEETVKMISFKDLFEKPQVASLLCARKLEEKFARNNTELFPLVVASIEVNPSRFLILPDGIEFVFPPNLVEKSNKDSVLTVKAEELIEAGPKLEWFPEFKSRNADSMVDPILGEIE
;
A
#
# COMPACT_ATOMS: atom_id res chain seq x y z
N MET A 1 31.71 -24.65 38.26
CA MET A 1 30.42 -24.70 37.56
C MET A 1 29.75 -23.32 37.64
N LEU A 2 30.26 -22.29 36.97
CA LEU A 2 29.62 -20.95 36.95
C LEU A 2 30.24 -20.10 35.82
N LYS A 3 30.07 -20.52 34.57
CA LYS A 3 30.51 -19.73 33.41
C LYS A 3 29.71 -19.93 32.14
N VAL A 4 28.45 -20.38 32.21
CA VAL A 4 27.62 -20.62 31.02
C VAL A 4 26.37 -19.71 30.99
N LEU A 5 26.14 -18.84 31.98
CA LEU A 5 24.89 -18.05 32.07
C LEU A 5 25.03 -16.59 31.54
N SER A 6 26.14 -16.23 30.90
CA SER A 6 26.41 -14.82 30.51
C SER A 6 26.34 -14.56 29.00
N LEU A 7 25.94 -15.54 28.18
CA LEU A 7 25.94 -15.40 26.72
C LEU A 7 24.53 -15.34 26.07
N ILE A 8 23.47 -15.36 26.86
CA ILE A 8 22.09 -15.35 26.32
C ILE A 8 21.43 -13.96 26.43
N LEU A 9 22.03 -13.01 27.13
CA LEU A 9 21.46 -11.65 27.32
C LEU A 9 21.90 -10.61 26.26
N GLY A 10 22.70 -11.00 25.26
CA GLY A 10 23.28 -10.06 24.28
C GLY A 10 22.62 -10.06 22.90
N ILE A 11 21.62 -10.89 22.61
CA ILE A 11 21.06 -11.05 21.26
C ILE A 11 19.65 -10.43 21.10
N SER A 12 19.05 -9.87 22.16
CA SER A 12 17.64 -9.40 22.11
C SER A 12 17.44 -7.94 21.71
N LEU A 13 18.42 -7.23 21.17
CA LEU A 13 18.30 -5.78 20.91
C LEU A 13 18.22 -5.36 19.43
N PHE A 14 18.17 -6.27 18.45
CA PHE A 14 18.13 -5.92 17.03
C PHE A 14 16.95 -6.49 16.22
N PHE A 15 15.92 -7.06 16.84
CA PHE A 15 14.78 -7.64 16.13
C PHE A 15 13.45 -6.96 16.50
N ASN A 16 13.24 -5.71 16.05
CA ASN A 16 11.97 -5.03 16.31
C ASN A 16 11.33 -4.33 15.10
N ALA A 17 11.64 -4.74 13.88
CA ALA A 17 10.86 -4.26 12.71
C ALA A 17 9.51 -4.99 12.59
N TYR A 18 9.44 -6.29 12.93
CA TYR A 18 8.24 -7.12 12.85
C TYR A 18 7.86 -7.62 14.24
N ALA A 19 6.56 -7.56 14.57
CA ALA A 19 6.06 -7.97 15.88
C ALA A 19 5.50 -9.39 15.89
N GLU A 20 5.08 -9.92 14.73
CA GLU A 20 4.47 -11.24 14.62
C GLU A 20 4.78 -11.86 13.25
N GLU A 21 5.11 -13.15 13.28
CA GLU A 21 5.23 -13.99 12.09
C GLU A 21 4.30 -15.20 12.26
N PHE A 22 3.52 -15.52 11.24
CA PHE A 22 2.62 -16.68 11.26
C PHE A 22 2.35 -17.19 9.84
N VAL A 23 1.72 -18.36 9.76
CA VAL A 23 1.40 -19.02 8.49
C VAL A 23 -0.10 -19.25 8.39
N ILE A 24 -0.64 -19.04 7.19
CA ILE A 24 -2.02 -19.39 6.83
C ILE A 24 -1.93 -20.49 5.79
N GLU A 25 -2.38 -21.67 6.17
CA GLU A 25 -2.48 -22.82 5.27
C GLU A 25 -3.88 -22.92 4.69
N ARG A 26 -3.97 -23.16 3.39
CA ARG A 26 -5.19 -23.39 2.63
C ARG A 26 -5.01 -24.59 1.71
N SER A 27 -6.08 -25.02 1.05
CA SER A 27 -6.06 -26.24 0.22
C SER A 27 -5.00 -26.20 -0.88
N TYR A 28 -4.82 -25.04 -1.51
CA TYR A 28 -3.94 -24.89 -2.70
C TYR A 28 -2.86 -23.82 -2.51
N SER A 29 -2.73 -23.27 -1.31
CA SER A 29 -1.72 -22.24 -1.06
C SER A 29 -1.28 -22.18 0.40
N THR A 30 -0.01 -21.77 0.60
CA THR A 30 0.52 -21.38 1.91
C THR A 30 0.94 -19.92 1.88
N THR A 31 0.43 -19.13 2.83
CA THR A 31 0.80 -17.73 2.99
C THR A 31 1.63 -17.53 4.25
N PHE A 32 2.89 -17.13 4.10
CA PHE A 32 3.78 -16.71 5.18
C PHE A 32 3.61 -15.21 5.43
N VAL A 33 3.36 -14.84 6.67
CA VAL A 33 3.02 -13.45 7.04
C VAL A 33 4.02 -12.90 8.05
N LYS A 34 4.50 -11.68 7.79
CA LYS A 34 5.25 -10.85 8.75
C LYS A 34 4.49 -9.54 8.94
N THR A 35 4.31 -9.11 10.18
CA THR A 35 3.60 -7.87 10.49
C THR A 35 4.41 -6.98 11.42
N ASN A 36 4.14 -5.67 11.39
CA ASN A 36 4.68 -4.76 12.39
C ASN A 36 3.85 -4.77 13.70
N LYS A 37 4.37 -4.14 14.76
CA LYS A 37 3.75 -4.10 16.09
C LYS A 37 2.34 -3.48 16.13
N ASN A 38 2.00 -2.60 15.18
CA ASN A 38 0.69 -1.96 15.16
C ASN A 38 -0.42 -2.97 14.86
N CYS A 39 -0.12 -4.00 14.07
CA CYS A 39 -1.05 -5.08 13.76
C CYS A 39 -1.45 -5.90 15.00
N THR A 40 -0.59 -5.98 16.00
CA THR A 40 -0.85 -6.74 17.24
C THR A 40 -1.62 -5.95 18.30
N LEU A 41 -1.75 -4.64 18.15
CA LEU A 41 -2.52 -3.81 19.07
C LEU A 41 -4.01 -4.23 19.06
N ALA A 42 -4.60 -4.39 20.25
CA ALA A 42 -5.98 -4.88 20.38
C ALA A 42 -6.99 -4.11 19.52
N LYS A 43 -6.81 -2.79 19.39
CA LYS A 43 -7.64 -1.90 18.56
C LYS A 43 -7.60 -2.25 17.07
N TYR A 44 -6.45 -2.67 16.55
CA TYR A 44 -6.22 -2.87 15.11
C TYR A 44 -6.14 -4.33 14.68
N LYS A 45 -5.97 -5.25 15.62
CA LYS A 45 -5.77 -6.68 15.35
C LYS A 45 -6.82 -7.27 14.42
N LYS A 46 -8.10 -6.96 14.66
CA LYS A 46 -9.21 -7.49 13.83
C LYS A 46 -9.13 -6.99 12.39
N ILE A 47 -8.82 -5.73 12.17
CA ILE A 47 -8.73 -5.12 10.83
C ILE A 47 -7.51 -5.69 10.10
N CYS A 48 -6.37 -5.74 10.78
CA CYS A 48 -5.14 -6.27 10.20
C CYS A 48 -5.29 -7.74 9.78
N LEU A 49 -5.75 -8.61 10.70
CA LEU A 49 -5.95 -10.03 10.39
C LEU A 49 -7.03 -10.25 9.32
N GLY A 50 -8.11 -9.45 9.34
CA GLY A 50 -9.15 -9.49 8.30
C GLY A 50 -8.57 -9.17 6.91
N TYR A 51 -7.74 -8.15 6.81
CA TYR A 51 -7.07 -7.79 5.57
C TYR A 51 -6.09 -8.87 5.08
N ILE A 52 -5.26 -9.43 5.98
CA ILE A 52 -4.32 -10.50 5.65
C ILE A 52 -5.06 -11.76 5.17
N ASN A 53 -6.14 -12.16 5.85
CA ASN A 53 -6.97 -13.29 5.42
C ASN A 53 -7.64 -13.04 4.06
N PHE A 54 -8.04 -11.80 3.77
CA PHE A 54 -8.54 -11.41 2.46
C PHE A 54 -7.48 -11.60 1.36
N LEU A 55 -6.23 -11.14 1.59
CA LEU A 55 -5.14 -11.32 0.63
C LEU A 55 -4.82 -12.80 0.38
N ALA A 56 -4.72 -13.60 1.44
CA ALA A 56 -4.48 -15.03 1.33
C ALA A 56 -5.61 -15.76 0.57
N GLY A 57 -6.87 -15.38 0.82
CA GLY A 57 -8.04 -15.92 0.10
C GLY A 57 -8.06 -15.51 -1.37
N ARG A 58 -7.72 -14.27 -1.68
CA ARG A 58 -7.62 -13.77 -3.06
C ARG A 58 -6.54 -14.50 -3.84
N PHE A 59 -5.38 -14.75 -3.22
CA PHE A 59 -4.29 -15.51 -3.82
C PHE A 59 -4.72 -16.93 -4.16
N GLU A 60 -5.32 -17.67 -3.21
CA GLU A 60 -5.83 -19.02 -3.45
C GLU A 60 -6.88 -19.03 -4.57
N ASN A 61 -7.84 -18.09 -4.56
CA ASN A 61 -8.85 -18.00 -5.61
C ASN A 61 -8.24 -17.72 -6.98
N SER A 62 -7.15 -16.95 -7.05
CA SER A 62 -6.45 -16.71 -8.33
C SER A 62 -5.81 -17.99 -8.88
N GLN A 63 -5.28 -18.87 -8.01
CA GLN A 63 -4.76 -20.17 -8.40
C GLN A 63 -5.89 -21.07 -8.97
N LEU A 64 -7.01 -21.16 -8.24
CA LEU A 64 -8.17 -21.92 -8.67
C LEU A 64 -8.72 -21.43 -10.03
N GLN A 65 -8.83 -20.13 -10.26
CA GLN A 65 -9.31 -19.56 -11.50
C GLN A 65 -8.38 -19.87 -12.68
N ARG A 66 -7.07 -19.80 -12.50
CA ARG A 66 -6.09 -20.15 -13.55
C ARG A 66 -6.24 -21.60 -13.98
N PHE A 67 -6.35 -22.53 -13.05
CA PHE A 67 -6.51 -23.94 -13.37
C PHE A 67 -7.89 -24.29 -13.94
N ASN A 68 -8.95 -23.62 -13.51
CA ASN A 68 -10.28 -23.80 -14.07
C ASN A 68 -10.42 -23.24 -15.50
N ALA A 69 -9.60 -22.27 -15.90
CA ALA A 69 -9.58 -21.74 -17.26
C ALA A 69 -8.90 -22.68 -18.27
N ASP A 70 -7.99 -23.53 -17.79
CA ASP A 70 -7.27 -24.51 -18.62
C ASP A 70 -8.00 -25.85 -18.80
N ILE A 71 -9.17 -26.00 -18.13
CA ILE A 71 -10.02 -27.19 -18.31
C ILE A 71 -10.87 -27.01 -19.56
N ASP A 72 -10.44 -27.61 -20.65
CA ASP A 72 -11.29 -27.79 -21.83
C ASP A 72 -12.40 -28.79 -21.47
N TYR A 73 -13.66 -28.35 -21.53
CA TYR A 73 -14.83 -29.07 -21.03
C TYR A 73 -15.13 -30.39 -21.76
N GLU A 74 -14.32 -30.81 -22.74
CA GLU A 74 -14.57 -32.01 -23.54
C GLU A 74 -14.04 -33.32 -22.96
N ASP A 75 -13.12 -33.27 -21.96
CA ASP A 75 -12.62 -34.49 -21.31
C ASP A 75 -13.07 -34.61 -19.87
N ASN A 76 -14.20 -35.28 -19.66
CA ASN A 76 -14.69 -35.69 -18.36
C ASN A 76 -13.63 -36.51 -17.60
N LEU A 77 -13.32 -36.07 -16.35
CA LEU A 77 -12.66 -36.84 -15.29
C LEU A 77 -11.13 -36.80 -15.21
N ALA A 78 -10.45 -35.72 -15.50
CA ALA A 78 -9.12 -35.51 -14.90
C ALA A 78 -9.30 -34.89 -13.50
N ILE A 79 -8.87 -35.62 -12.47
CA ILE A 79 -8.55 -35.01 -11.16
C ILE A 79 -7.39 -34.08 -11.43
N ILE A 80 -7.67 -32.78 -11.56
CA ILE A 80 -6.62 -31.78 -11.76
C ILE A 80 -5.91 -31.63 -10.43
N ASP A 81 -4.67 -32.09 -10.38
CA ASP A 81 -3.78 -31.85 -9.26
C ASP A 81 -3.31 -30.37 -9.35
N ILE A 82 -4.06 -29.48 -8.68
CA ILE A 82 -3.71 -28.06 -8.62
C ILE A 82 -2.43 -27.92 -7.82
N PRO A 83 -1.32 -27.48 -8.44
CA PRO A 83 -0.05 -27.34 -7.75
C PRO A 83 -0.17 -26.35 -6.58
N HIS A 84 0.46 -26.71 -5.46
CA HIS A 84 0.46 -25.86 -4.28
C HIS A 84 1.33 -24.63 -4.48
N ALA A 85 0.73 -23.44 -4.30
CA ALA A 85 1.40 -22.16 -4.47
C ALA A 85 1.82 -21.53 -3.14
N THR A 86 2.82 -20.66 -3.17
CA THR A 86 3.34 -19.98 -1.97
C THR A 86 3.19 -18.47 -2.12
N GLN A 87 2.74 -17.81 -1.05
CA GLN A 87 2.70 -16.36 -0.92
C GLN A 87 3.45 -15.93 0.34
N LYS A 88 4.22 -14.84 0.26
CA LYS A 88 4.81 -14.17 1.42
C LYS A 88 4.30 -12.75 1.49
N LEU A 89 3.84 -12.34 2.66
CA LEU A 89 3.32 -11.02 2.94
C LEU A 89 4.18 -10.34 4.02
N SER A 90 4.75 -9.17 3.69
CA SER A 90 5.32 -8.24 4.68
C SER A 90 4.38 -7.06 4.83
N VAL A 91 3.65 -7.01 5.94
CA VAL A 91 2.56 -6.05 6.17
C VAL A 91 3.02 -4.96 7.12
N ASP A 92 3.07 -3.72 6.63
CA ASP A 92 3.32 -2.51 7.40
C ASP A 92 2.01 -1.75 7.62
N PHE A 93 1.47 -1.89 8.82
CA PHE A 93 0.21 -1.30 9.25
C PHE A 93 0.47 0.01 9.98
N ARG A 94 -0.03 1.12 9.43
CA ARG A 94 0.27 2.49 9.89
C ARG A 94 -1.00 3.26 10.24
N PRO A 95 -1.33 3.42 11.52
CA PRO A 95 -2.38 4.36 11.92
C PRO A 95 -1.91 5.80 11.70
N VAL A 96 -2.76 6.63 11.11
CA VAL A 96 -2.54 8.07 10.90
C VAL A 96 -3.53 8.83 11.77
N SER A 97 -3.16 9.06 13.03
CA SER A 97 -4.07 9.55 14.06
C SER A 97 -4.71 10.92 13.79
N LYS A 98 -4.03 11.79 13.00
CA LYS A 98 -4.55 13.14 12.68
C LYS A 98 -5.82 13.14 11.83
N ILE A 99 -6.08 12.06 11.11
CA ILE A 99 -7.18 11.96 10.13
C ILE A 99 -8.01 10.69 10.29
N ASN A 100 -7.93 10.02 11.44
CA ASN A 100 -8.64 8.76 11.72
C ASN A 100 -8.50 7.75 10.57
N LEU A 101 -7.28 7.59 10.09
CA LEU A 101 -6.95 6.78 8.94
C LEU A 101 -6.00 5.65 9.32
N ILE A 102 -6.16 4.53 8.65
CA ILE A 102 -5.22 3.42 8.66
C ILE A 102 -4.71 3.25 7.23
N THR A 103 -3.40 3.31 7.05
CA THR A 103 -2.74 2.93 5.81
C THR A 103 -2.03 1.60 5.98
N ILE A 104 -2.10 0.74 4.97
CA ILE A 104 -1.40 -0.55 4.96
C ILE A 104 -0.57 -0.62 3.70
N ILE A 105 0.73 -0.91 3.87
CA ILE A 105 1.63 -1.26 2.79
C ILE A 105 1.92 -2.75 2.92
N THR A 106 1.75 -3.49 1.84
CA THR A 106 2.05 -4.92 1.81
C THR A 106 2.99 -5.22 0.66
N HIS A 107 4.19 -5.70 0.98
CA HIS A 107 5.07 -6.33 0.02
C HIS A 107 4.61 -7.76 -0.15
N VAL A 108 4.33 -8.13 -1.37
CA VAL A 108 3.80 -9.44 -1.75
C VAL A 108 4.81 -10.13 -2.65
N GLU A 109 5.27 -11.31 -2.23
CA GLU A 109 6.01 -12.24 -3.07
C GLU A 109 5.14 -13.45 -3.32
N THR A 110 4.98 -13.86 -4.56
CA THR A 110 4.26 -15.08 -4.93
C THR A 110 5.17 -16.02 -5.69
N GLU A 111 4.97 -17.32 -5.48
CA GLU A 111 5.64 -18.37 -6.22
C GLU A 111 4.62 -19.47 -6.55
N ASP A 112 4.39 -19.65 -7.84
CA ASP A 112 3.49 -20.67 -8.39
C ASP A 112 4.13 -21.36 -9.61
N VAL A 113 3.38 -22.18 -10.32
CA VAL A 113 3.88 -22.91 -11.50
C VAL A 113 4.33 -22.00 -12.65
N LEU A 114 3.86 -20.76 -12.70
CA LEU A 114 4.24 -19.79 -13.73
C LEU A 114 5.51 -19.02 -13.36
N GLY A 115 5.98 -19.13 -12.11
CA GLY A 115 7.19 -18.50 -11.61
C GLY A 115 7.00 -17.68 -10.35
N LYS A 116 7.88 -16.68 -10.19
CA LYS A 116 7.90 -15.78 -9.04
C LYS A 116 7.50 -14.38 -9.48
N ASP A 117 6.65 -13.73 -8.67
CA ASP A 117 6.28 -12.33 -8.84
C ASP A 117 6.42 -11.57 -7.52
N ASN A 118 6.73 -10.27 -7.63
CA ASN A 118 6.88 -9.36 -6.50
C ASN A 118 6.17 -8.05 -6.79
N PHE A 119 5.28 -7.65 -5.89
CA PHE A 119 4.57 -6.38 -6.04
C PHE A 119 4.25 -5.74 -4.69
N ILE A 120 3.83 -4.48 -4.73
CA ILE A 120 3.38 -3.75 -3.55
C ILE A 120 1.87 -3.48 -3.69
N GLU A 121 1.15 -3.72 -2.62
CA GLU A 121 -0.23 -3.28 -2.45
C GLU A 121 -0.31 -2.23 -1.35
N THR A 122 -1.14 -1.22 -1.55
CA THR A 122 -1.46 -0.23 -0.53
C THR A 122 -2.97 -0.13 -0.38
N VAL A 123 -3.43 0.02 0.84
CA VAL A 123 -4.85 0.22 1.16
C VAL A 123 -4.98 1.28 2.22
N ASN A 124 -5.96 2.14 2.08
CA ASN A 124 -6.31 3.17 3.03
C ASN A 124 -7.73 2.90 3.57
N PHE A 125 -7.89 2.86 4.88
CA PHE A 125 -9.17 2.67 5.55
C PHE A 125 -9.48 3.84 6.47
N ASN A 126 -10.72 4.28 6.48
CA ASN A 126 -11.22 5.10 7.57
C ASN A 126 -11.25 4.24 8.85
N GLU A 127 -10.61 4.70 9.93
CA GLU A 127 -10.42 3.95 11.17
C GLU A 127 -11.76 3.63 11.88
N GLU A 128 -12.73 4.54 11.82
CA GLU A 128 -14.02 4.40 12.50
C GLU A 128 -15.00 3.50 11.74
N THR A 129 -15.10 3.72 10.42
CA THR A 129 -16.09 3.01 9.59
C THR A 129 -15.55 1.75 8.96
N VAL A 130 -14.22 1.54 8.99
CA VAL A 130 -13.50 0.44 8.31
C VAL A 130 -13.80 0.39 6.80
N LYS A 131 -14.21 1.52 6.22
CA LYS A 131 -14.43 1.63 4.78
C LYS A 131 -13.13 1.97 4.07
N MET A 132 -12.91 1.31 2.93
CA MET A 132 -11.78 1.61 2.05
C MET A 132 -11.96 2.99 1.45
N ILE A 133 -10.87 3.76 1.41
CA ILE A 133 -10.80 5.07 0.81
C ILE A 133 -10.05 4.93 -0.52
N SER A 134 -10.71 5.30 -1.59
CA SER A 134 -10.14 5.30 -2.94
C SER A 134 -9.58 6.68 -3.29
N PHE A 135 -8.73 6.75 -4.31
CA PHE A 135 -8.14 8.01 -4.77
C PHE A 135 -9.20 9.08 -5.12
N LYS A 136 -10.30 8.66 -5.75
CA LYS A 136 -11.40 9.55 -6.12
C LYS A 136 -12.14 10.18 -4.92
N ASP A 137 -12.04 9.58 -3.74
CA ASP A 137 -12.69 10.10 -2.54
C ASP A 137 -11.95 11.32 -1.97
N LEU A 138 -10.68 11.54 -2.38
CA LEU A 138 -9.79 12.56 -1.83
C LEU A 138 -9.98 13.94 -2.46
N PHE A 139 -10.54 14.03 -3.66
CA PHE A 139 -10.57 15.25 -4.47
C PHE A 139 -11.97 15.54 -5.01
N GLU A 140 -12.24 16.82 -5.26
CA GLU A 140 -13.45 17.25 -5.99
C GLU A 140 -13.35 16.88 -7.47
N LYS A 141 -12.16 16.97 -8.06
CA LYS A 141 -11.85 16.66 -9.46
C LYS A 141 -10.78 15.57 -9.56
N PRO A 142 -11.10 14.29 -9.29
CA PRO A 142 -10.10 13.24 -9.20
C PRO A 142 -9.31 13.00 -10.48
N GLN A 143 -9.89 13.25 -11.67
CA GLN A 143 -9.18 13.14 -12.94
C GLN A 143 -8.07 14.19 -13.06
N VAL A 144 -8.32 15.43 -12.61
CA VAL A 144 -7.30 16.49 -12.57
C VAL A 144 -6.18 16.10 -11.61
N ALA A 145 -6.52 15.54 -10.43
CA ALA A 145 -5.53 15.05 -9.48
C ALA A 145 -4.66 13.96 -10.10
N SER A 146 -5.26 12.98 -10.80
CA SER A 146 -4.53 11.90 -11.48
C SER A 146 -3.53 12.43 -12.49
N LEU A 147 -3.94 13.38 -13.36
CA LEU A 147 -3.06 13.99 -14.36
C LEU A 147 -1.90 14.79 -13.72
N LEU A 148 -2.18 15.51 -12.63
CA LEU A 148 -1.13 16.23 -11.90
C LEU A 148 -0.13 15.26 -11.26
N CYS A 149 -0.60 14.16 -10.67
CA CYS A 149 0.26 13.13 -10.11
C CYS A 149 1.12 12.44 -11.18
N ALA A 150 0.54 12.11 -12.33
CA ALA A 150 1.29 11.53 -13.45
C ALA A 150 2.39 12.47 -13.95
N ARG A 151 2.09 13.77 -14.09
CA ARG A 151 3.10 14.79 -14.44
C ARG A 151 4.22 14.85 -13.41
N LYS A 152 3.90 14.81 -12.11
CA LYS A 152 4.91 14.78 -11.04
C LYS A 152 5.77 13.53 -11.08
N LEU A 153 5.20 12.39 -11.44
CA LEU A 153 5.95 11.15 -11.65
C LEU A 153 6.95 11.32 -12.81
N GLU A 154 6.52 11.88 -13.94
CA GLU A 154 7.39 12.16 -15.07
C GLU A 154 8.50 13.14 -14.70
N GLU A 155 8.17 14.26 -14.05
CA GLU A 155 9.17 15.24 -13.58
C GLU A 155 10.26 14.61 -12.72
N LYS A 156 9.87 13.68 -11.82
CA LYS A 156 10.80 13.04 -10.88
C LYS A 156 11.65 11.95 -11.51
N PHE A 157 11.06 11.06 -12.31
CA PHE A 157 11.69 9.80 -12.74
C PHE A 157 12.04 9.74 -14.23
N ALA A 158 11.67 10.72 -15.06
CA ALA A 158 11.90 10.68 -16.52
C ALA A 158 13.36 10.43 -16.93
N ARG A 159 14.33 10.85 -16.11
CA ARG A 159 15.76 10.66 -16.39
C ARG A 159 16.28 9.25 -16.08
N ASN A 160 15.59 8.53 -15.19
CA ASN A 160 16.01 7.22 -14.65
C ASN A 160 14.96 6.13 -14.96
N ASN A 161 14.09 6.36 -15.94
CA ASN A 161 12.96 5.51 -16.25
C ASN A 161 13.36 4.08 -16.65
N THR A 162 12.42 3.16 -16.50
CA THR A 162 12.49 1.77 -16.93
C THR A 162 11.61 1.57 -18.16
N GLU A 163 11.67 0.40 -18.77
CA GLU A 163 10.77 0.04 -19.89
C GLU A 163 9.28 0.07 -19.51
N LEU A 164 8.97 -0.19 -18.24
CA LEU A 164 7.60 -0.17 -17.71
C LEU A 164 7.12 1.24 -17.34
N PHE A 165 8.00 2.24 -17.29
CA PHE A 165 7.67 3.59 -16.84
C PHE A 165 6.46 4.22 -17.58
N PRO A 166 6.34 4.17 -18.92
CA PRO A 166 5.18 4.71 -19.61
C PRO A 166 3.86 4.05 -19.20
N LEU A 167 3.88 2.76 -18.89
CA LEU A 167 2.68 2.04 -18.40
C LEU A 167 2.30 2.47 -17.00
N VAL A 168 3.28 2.76 -16.14
CA VAL A 168 3.03 3.29 -14.78
C VAL A 168 2.42 4.68 -14.85
N VAL A 169 2.94 5.58 -15.70
CA VAL A 169 2.38 6.92 -15.94
C VAL A 169 0.92 6.79 -16.39
N ALA A 170 0.64 6.02 -17.44
CA ALA A 170 -0.71 5.81 -17.94
C ALA A 170 -1.66 5.20 -16.88
N SER A 171 -1.16 4.30 -16.03
CA SER A 171 -1.98 3.71 -14.96
C SER A 171 -2.39 4.74 -13.92
N ILE A 172 -1.50 5.69 -13.58
CA ILE A 172 -1.81 6.77 -12.63
C ILE A 172 -2.80 7.77 -13.26
N GLU A 173 -2.67 8.09 -14.54
CA GLU A 173 -3.60 8.97 -15.23
C GLU A 173 -5.04 8.45 -15.21
N VAL A 174 -5.22 7.13 -15.34
CA VAL A 174 -6.54 6.50 -15.43
C VAL A 174 -7.12 6.19 -14.06
N ASN A 175 -6.35 5.52 -13.20
CA ASN A 175 -6.82 5.08 -11.88
C ASN A 175 -5.64 4.90 -10.92
N PRO A 176 -5.24 5.96 -10.21
CA PRO A 176 -4.14 5.89 -9.26
C PRO A 176 -4.35 4.79 -8.21
N SER A 177 -3.41 3.90 -8.14
CA SER A 177 -3.32 2.85 -7.13
C SER A 177 -1.96 2.93 -6.42
N ARG A 178 -1.74 2.12 -5.39
CA ARG A 178 -0.48 2.08 -4.63
C ARG A 178 -0.12 3.42 -3.98
N PHE A 179 -1.11 4.13 -3.47
CA PHE A 179 -0.93 5.40 -2.78
C PHE A 179 -1.26 5.30 -1.29
N LEU A 180 -0.63 6.16 -0.51
CA LEU A 180 -0.89 6.39 0.90
C LEU A 180 -1.38 7.81 1.08
N ILE A 181 -2.31 8.01 2.00
CA ILE A 181 -2.80 9.34 2.36
C ILE A 181 -1.94 9.86 3.52
N LEU A 182 -1.36 11.02 3.33
CA LEU A 182 -0.59 11.75 4.34
C LEU A 182 -1.41 12.99 4.80
N PRO A 183 -1.17 13.52 6.00
CA PRO A 183 -1.88 14.72 6.48
C PRO A 183 -1.72 15.96 5.58
N ASP A 184 -0.68 16.01 4.75
CA ASP A 184 -0.33 17.12 3.88
C ASP A 184 -0.27 16.76 2.37
N GLY A 185 -0.68 15.55 1.98
CA GLY A 185 -0.62 15.11 0.58
C GLY A 185 -0.83 13.61 0.40
N ILE A 186 -0.27 13.09 -0.66
CA ILE A 186 -0.28 11.66 -1.00
C ILE A 186 1.12 11.17 -1.32
N GLU A 187 1.35 9.90 -1.08
CA GLU A 187 2.60 9.22 -1.37
C GLU A 187 2.33 7.96 -2.19
N PHE A 188 2.96 7.84 -3.36
CA PHE A 188 2.96 6.62 -4.16
C PHE A 188 4.20 5.80 -3.85
N VAL A 189 4.03 4.49 -3.73
CA VAL A 189 5.10 3.54 -3.47
C VAL A 189 5.22 2.58 -4.66
N PHE A 190 6.41 2.50 -5.22
CA PHE A 190 6.72 1.66 -6.38
C PHE A 190 7.75 0.60 -6.00
N PRO A 191 7.53 -0.67 -6.37
CA PRO A 191 8.51 -1.72 -6.12
C PRO A 191 9.82 -1.46 -6.87
N PRO A 192 10.92 -2.15 -6.49
CA PRO A 192 12.21 -2.04 -7.15
C PRO A 192 12.10 -2.18 -8.66
N ASN A 193 12.87 -1.39 -9.39
CA ASN A 193 12.99 -1.42 -10.86
C ASN A 193 11.70 -1.11 -11.64
N LEU A 194 10.64 -0.60 -11.00
CA LEU A 194 9.40 -0.27 -11.72
C LEU A 194 9.45 1.11 -12.40
N VAL A 195 9.88 2.15 -11.69
CA VAL A 195 9.94 3.53 -12.19
C VAL A 195 11.38 4.03 -12.43
N GLU A 196 12.33 3.45 -11.71
CA GLU A 196 13.77 3.72 -11.85
C GLU A 196 14.56 2.43 -11.61
N LYS A 197 15.80 2.38 -12.11
CA LYS A 197 16.73 1.25 -11.87
C LYS A 197 17.26 1.34 -10.43
N SER A 198 16.56 0.73 -9.49
CA SER A 198 16.87 0.73 -8.06
C SER A 198 16.52 -0.62 -7.45
N ASN A 199 17.35 -1.12 -6.53
CA ASN A 199 17.08 -2.33 -5.74
C ASN A 199 16.17 -2.05 -4.52
N LYS A 200 15.70 -0.81 -4.36
CA LYS A 200 14.81 -0.39 -3.27
C LYS A 200 13.53 0.15 -3.86
N ASP A 201 12.50 0.19 -3.03
CA ASP A 201 11.26 0.87 -3.37
C ASP A 201 11.53 2.34 -3.70
N SER A 202 10.85 2.83 -4.73
CA SER A 202 10.86 4.23 -5.10
C SER A 202 9.59 4.90 -4.60
N VAL A 203 9.71 6.14 -4.14
CA VAL A 203 8.60 6.88 -3.54
C VAL A 203 8.39 8.20 -4.28
N LEU A 204 7.14 8.54 -4.57
CA LEU A 204 6.73 9.85 -5.06
C LEU A 204 5.77 10.48 -4.05
N THR A 205 6.18 11.55 -3.38
CA THR A 205 5.30 12.36 -2.53
C THR A 205 4.81 13.56 -3.31
N VAL A 206 3.49 13.77 -3.33
CA VAL A 206 2.83 14.93 -3.95
C VAL A 206 2.05 15.66 -2.86
N LYS A 207 2.39 16.92 -2.62
CA LYS A 207 1.73 17.72 -1.58
C LYS A 207 0.33 18.16 -2.02
N ALA A 208 -0.60 18.31 -1.09
CA ALA A 208 -1.95 18.79 -1.37
C ALA A 208 -1.94 20.19 -2.04
N GLU A 209 -0.94 21.01 -1.73
CA GLU A 209 -0.72 22.34 -2.36
C GLU A 209 -0.44 22.22 -3.86
N GLU A 210 0.23 21.16 -4.30
CA GLU A 210 0.53 20.90 -5.71
C GLU A 210 -0.69 20.36 -6.47
N LEU A 211 -1.74 19.98 -5.72
CA LEU A 211 -3.00 19.41 -6.24
C LEU A 211 -4.18 20.37 -6.06
N ILE A 212 -3.93 21.66 -5.80
CA ILE A 212 -4.97 22.66 -5.50
C ILE A 212 -6.05 22.77 -6.59
N GLU A 213 -5.67 22.64 -7.87
CA GLU A 213 -6.58 22.66 -9.02
C GLU A 213 -7.58 21.50 -9.02
N ALA A 214 -7.22 20.40 -8.35
CA ALA A 214 -8.05 19.22 -8.19
C ALA A 214 -9.06 19.34 -7.05
N GLY A 215 -8.96 20.36 -6.20
CA GLY A 215 -9.82 20.56 -5.02
C GLY A 215 -9.61 19.48 -3.97
N PRO A 216 -8.43 19.44 -3.29
CA PRO A 216 -8.20 18.46 -2.22
C PRO A 216 -9.19 18.68 -1.08
N LYS A 217 -9.85 17.60 -0.64
CA LYS A 217 -10.84 17.66 0.45
C LYS A 217 -10.15 17.78 1.80
N LEU A 218 -10.48 18.83 2.55
CA LEU A 218 -9.81 19.21 3.79
C LEU A 218 -9.93 18.17 4.92
N GLU A 219 -10.90 17.27 4.84
CA GLU A 219 -11.04 16.17 5.79
C GLU A 219 -9.86 15.18 5.72
N TRP A 220 -9.24 15.03 4.53
CA TRP A 220 -8.10 14.14 4.32
C TRP A 220 -6.74 14.84 4.43
N PHE A 221 -6.72 16.17 4.27
CA PHE A 221 -5.49 16.96 4.25
C PHE A 221 -5.54 18.12 5.26
N PRO A 222 -5.57 17.84 6.57
CA PRO A 222 -5.73 18.88 7.60
C PRO A 222 -4.55 19.85 7.68
N GLU A 223 -3.34 19.43 7.31
CA GLU A 223 -2.17 20.33 7.30
C GLU A 223 -2.22 21.34 6.14
N PHE A 224 -2.86 20.97 5.03
CA PHE A 224 -3.16 21.90 3.93
C PHE A 224 -4.13 23.01 4.37
N LYS A 225 -5.16 22.65 5.15
CA LYS A 225 -6.12 23.62 5.71
C LYS A 225 -5.45 24.67 6.61
N SER A 226 -4.55 24.25 7.49
CA SER A 226 -3.89 25.16 8.45
C SER A 226 -3.06 26.22 7.72
N ARG A 227 -2.32 25.85 6.70
CA ARG A 227 -1.48 26.78 5.91
C ARG A 227 -2.30 27.81 5.15
N ASN A 228 -3.45 27.42 4.60
CA ASN A 228 -4.32 28.36 3.86
C ASN A 228 -5.12 29.28 4.79
N ALA A 229 -5.45 28.85 6.02
CA ALA A 229 -6.12 29.71 6.99
C ALA A 229 -5.23 30.89 7.42
N ASP A 230 -3.92 30.64 7.58
CA ASP A 230 -2.95 31.70 7.95
C ASP A 230 -2.69 32.68 6.77
N SER A 231 -2.93 32.29 5.53
CA SER A 231 -2.79 33.16 4.34
C SER A 231 -4.06 33.96 4.01
N MET A 232 -5.19 33.62 4.60
CA MET A 232 -6.48 34.33 4.45
C MET A 232 -6.74 35.40 5.53
N VAL A 233 -5.75 35.79 6.31
CA VAL A 233 -5.86 37.01 7.12
C VAL A 233 -5.75 38.21 6.16
N ASP A 234 -6.90 38.68 5.73
CA ASP A 234 -7.06 39.85 4.88
C ASP A 234 -6.38 41.09 5.49
N PRO A 235 -5.46 41.73 4.79
CA PRO A 235 -4.94 43.04 5.22
C PRO A 235 -5.79 44.17 4.64
N ILE A 236 -7.13 44.06 4.67
CA ILE A 236 -7.99 45.15 4.23
C ILE A 236 -8.98 45.51 5.33
N LEU A 237 -8.49 46.12 6.41
CA LEU A 237 -9.17 47.11 7.23
C LEU A 237 -8.12 48.13 7.64
N GLY A 238 -7.53 48.80 6.64
CA GLY A 238 -6.79 50.05 6.75
C GLY A 238 -7.74 51.19 6.54
N GLU A 239 -8.12 51.86 7.63
CA GLU A 239 -8.33 53.27 7.80
C GLU A 239 -9.05 54.05 6.66
N ILE A 240 -10.35 54.27 6.89
CA ILE A 240 -11.01 55.48 6.36
C ILE A 240 -11.14 56.43 7.56
N GLU A 241 -10.22 57.38 7.67
CA GLU A 241 -10.47 58.67 8.33
C GLU A 241 -11.25 59.59 7.37
#